data_a4f57b647937df1e6f784b30215dd517
#
_entry.id   a4f57b647937df1e6f784b30215dd517
#
_cell.length_a   1.000
_cell.length_b   1.000
_cell.length_c   1.000
_cell.angle_alpha   90.00
_cell.angle_beta   90.00
_cell.angle_gamma   90.00
#
_symmetry.space_group_name_H-M   'P 1'
#
loop_
_entity.id
_entity.type
_entity.pdbx_description
1 polymer ?
#
loop_
_entity_poly.entity_id
_entity_poly.type
_entity_poly.pdbx_seq_one_letter_code
_entity_poly.pdbx_strand_id
1 'polypeptide(L)'
;MELEKGITRNGEGFAGVRWNILGQSYFPKAVCDSAFAFETNSDPGQFVPVHIHPTQDEFILVQEGELSLKLDGVWSVAKAGDLVRMPRGIPHGYFNKSDKPTRPLFWVSPAGKLEDLFKALNGLTDVPEVLRLSALHDVEFLPPEASA
;
A
#
# COMPACT_ATOMS: atom_id res chain seq x y z
N MET A 1 -9.73 10.72 15.31
CA MET A 1 -9.89 11.60 14.12
C MET A 1 -11.15 11.19 13.36
N GLU A 2 -12.02 12.11 13.14
CA GLU A 2 -13.23 11.88 12.36
C GLU A 2 -12.98 12.11 10.88
N LEU A 3 -13.79 11.46 10.03
CA LEU A 3 -13.72 11.67 8.59
C LEU A 3 -14.27 13.05 8.22
N GLU A 4 -13.48 13.81 7.50
CA GLU A 4 -13.93 15.08 6.94
C GLU A 4 -14.72 14.85 5.65
N LYS A 5 -15.84 15.58 5.49
CA LYS A 5 -16.61 15.54 4.26
C LYS A 5 -15.87 16.23 3.13
N GLY A 6 -15.99 15.73 1.93
CA GLY A 6 -15.39 16.36 0.74
C GLY A 6 -15.08 15.36 -0.35
N ILE A 7 -14.37 15.85 -1.37
CA ILE A 7 -13.95 15.07 -2.52
C ILE A 7 -12.45 15.23 -2.66
N THR A 8 -11.73 14.11 -2.67
CA THR A 8 -10.33 14.06 -3.11
C THR A 8 -10.33 13.73 -4.59
N ARG A 9 -9.85 14.65 -5.41
CA ARG A 9 -9.95 14.55 -6.87
C ARG A 9 -9.02 13.46 -7.42
N ASN A 10 -9.38 12.94 -8.59
CA ASN A 10 -8.56 11.98 -9.31
C ASN A 10 -7.15 12.54 -9.55
N GLY A 11 -6.12 11.74 -9.29
CA GLY A 11 -4.72 12.15 -9.47
C GLY A 11 -4.15 13.06 -8.38
N GLU A 12 -4.94 13.42 -7.37
CA GLU A 12 -4.51 14.29 -6.28
C GLU A 12 -4.54 13.55 -4.94
N GLY A 13 -3.74 14.03 -3.99
CA GLY A 13 -3.81 13.60 -2.60
C GLY A 13 -4.71 14.51 -1.78
N PHE A 14 -5.26 13.99 -0.69
CA PHE A 14 -5.98 14.78 0.32
C PHE A 14 -5.08 15.93 0.80
N ALA A 15 -5.64 17.13 0.84
CA ALA A 15 -4.91 18.35 1.20
C ALA A 15 -3.65 18.62 0.33
N GLY A 16 -3.60 18.11 -0.88
CA GLY A 16 -2.47 18.28 -1.80
C GLY A 16 -1.24 17.44 -1.45
N VAL A 17 -1.37 16.49 -0.55
CA VAL A 17 -0.23 15.68 -0.07
C VAL A 17 0.13 14.60 -1.07
N ARG A 18 1.43 14.42 -1.26
CA ARG A 18 2.02 13.32 -2.04
C ARG A 18 3.29 12.87 -1.36
N TRP A 19 3.48 11.56 -1.28
CA TRP A 19 4.73 10.99 -0.78
C TRP A 19 5.44 10.21 -1.88
N ASN A 20 6.76 10.22 -1.83
CA ASN A 20 7.60 9.35 -2.65
C ASN A 20 8.23 8.31 -1.71
N ILE A 21 7.87 7.05 -1.92
CA ILE A 21 8.36 5.96 -1.09
C ILE A 21 9.06 4.97 -2.02
N LEU A 22 10.38 4.93 -1.95
CA LEU A 22 11.22 4.05 -2.76
C LEU A 22 10.87 4.08 -4.26
N GLY A 23 10.67 5.30 -4.79
CA GLY A 23 10.38 5.52 -6.20
C GLY A 23 8.92 5.44 -6.61
N GLN A 24 8.02 5.03 -5.72
CA GLN A 24 6.59 5.00 -5.97
C GLN A 24 5.91 6.24 -5.39
N SER A 25 4.96 6.81 -6.15
CA SER A 25 4.14 7.93 -5.67
C SER A 25 2.95 7.39 -4.90
N TYR A 26 2.75 7.93 -3.70
CA TYR A 26 1.65 7.61 -2.81
C TYR A 26 0.80 8.86 -2.58
N PHE A 27 -0.51 8.73 -2.75
CA PHE A 27 -1.47 9.82 -2.59
C PHE A 27 -2.48 9.43 -1.50
N PRO A 28 -2.46 10.07 -0.32
CA PRO A 28 -3.54 9.86 0.65
C PRO A 28 -4.85 10.34 0.06
N LYS A 29 -5.91 9.56 0.22
CA LYS A 29 -7.23 9.90 -0.32
C LYS A 29 -8.23 10.26 0.77
N ALA A 30 -8.18 9.58 1.90
CA ALA A 30 -9.03 9.84 3.05
C ALA A 30 -8.39 9.23 4.29
N VAL A 31 -8.53 9.89 5.43
CA VAL A 31 -8.04 9.39 6.71
C VAL A 31 -9.01 9.70 7.83
N CYS A 32 -9.30 8.70 8.63
CA CYS A 32 -9.99 8.81 9.91
C CYS A 32 -9.58 7.62 10.77
N ASP A 33 -10.05 7.53 12.00
CA ASP A 33 -9.62 6.44 12.89
C ASP A 33 -10.01 5.05 12.37
N SER A 34 -11.15 4.94 11.70
CA SER A 34 -11.65 3.66 11.20
C SER A 34 -11.04 3.20 9.88
N ALA A 35 -10.46 4.11 9.09
CA ALA A 35 -9.88 3.76 7.79
C ALA A 35 -8.88 4.81 7.30
N PHE A 36 -7.89 4.34 6.56
CA PHE A 36 -6.97 5.17 5.80
C PHE A 36 -6.91 4.65 4.38
N ALA A 37 -7.30 5.51 3.41
CA ALA A 37 -7.28 5.17 1.99
C ALA A 37 -6.18 5.94 1.28
N PHE A 38 -5.45 5.26 0.41
CA PHE A 38 -4.37 5.85 -0.38
C PHE A 38 -4.28 5.19 -1.75
N GLU A 39 -3.77 5.93 -2.71
CA GLU A 39 -3.56 5.45 -4.08
C GLU A 39 -2.07 5.45 -4.37
N THR A 40 -1.62 4.49 -5.17
CA THR A 40 -0.25 4.47 -5.66
C THR A 40 -0.24 4.47 -7.18
N ASN A 41 0.84 5.01 -7.75
CA ASN A 41 1.21 4.76 -9.14
C ASN A 41 2.43 3.85 -9.12
N SER A 42 2.29 2.69 -9.73
CA SER A 42 3.33 1.67 -9.76
C SER A 42 3.72 1.39 -11.20
N ASP A 43 4.96 1.69 -11.54
CA ASP A 43 5.52 1.42 -12.87
C ASP A 43 5.90 -0.06 -13.02
N PRO A 44 6.09 -0.55 -14.25
CA PRO A 44 6.58 -1.90 -14.48
C PRO A 44 7.84 -2.19 -13.65
N GLY A 45 7.85 -3.33 -12.96
CA GLY A 45 8.96 -3.76 -12.11
C GLY A 45 8.92 -3.26 -10.68
N GLN A 46 8.08 -2.28 -10.34
CA GLN A 46 7.93 -1.83 -8.95
C GLN A 46 7.13 -2.82 -8.13
N PHE A 47 7.43 -2.89 -6.85
CA PHE A 47 6.79 -3.86 -5.95
C PHE A 47 6.92 -3.43 -4.49
N VAL A 48 6.08 -4.02 -3.67
CA VAL A 48 6.25 -4.03 -2.22
C VAL A 48 6.40 -5.48 -1.77
N PRO A 49 7.53 -5.84 -1.15
CA PRO A 49 7.78 -7.22 -0.73
C PRO A 49 6.74 -7.75 0.25
N VAL A 50 6.70 -9.07 0.39
CA VAL A 50 5.76 -9.72 1.31
C VAL A 50 5.97 -9.22 2.73
N HIS A 51 4.87 -8.79 3.34
CA HIS A 51 4.81 -8.25 4.70
C HIS A 51 3.49 -8.62 5.36
N ILE A 52 3.39 -8.33 6.65
CA ILE A 52 2.22 -8.61 7.46
C ILE A 52 1.74 -7.30 8.11
N HIS A 53 0.44 -7.08 8.09
CA HIS A 53 -0.24 -6.09 8.92
C HIS A 53 -0.92 -6.83 10.08
N PRO A 54 -0.32 -6.89 11.28
CA PRO A 54 -0.90 -7.69 12.36
C PRO A 54 -2.20 -7.12 12.93
N THR A 55 -2.46 -5.83 12.72
CA THR A 55 -3.59 -5.12 13.36
C THR A 55 -4.57 -4.50 12.39
N GLN A 56 -4.36 -4.67 11.08
CA GLN A 56 -5.19 -4.02 10.05
C GLN A 56 -5.62 -5.03 8.99
N ASP A 57 -6.90 -4.95 8.59
CA ASP A 57 -7.33 -5.54 7.32
C ASP A 57 -6.98 -4.57 6.20
N GLU A 58 -6.55 -5.09 5.05
CA GLU A 58 -6.21 -4.28 3.88
C GLU A 58 -7.00 -4.72 2.66
N PHE A 59 -7.36 -3.74 1.83
CA PHE A 59 -8.10 -3.96 0.59
C PHE A 59 -7.41 -3.23 -0.56
N ILE A 60 -7.47 -3.81 -1.75
CA ILE A 60 -7.00 -3.14 -2.96
C ILE A 60 -8.09 -3.22 -4.02
N LEU A 61 -8.49 -2.07 -4.56
CA LEU A 61 -9.25 -1.99 -5.79
C LEU A 61 -8.29 -1.61 -6.92
N VAL A 62 -8.10 -2.50 -7.88
CA VAL A 62 -7.28 -2.21 -9.05
C VAL A 62 -8.09 -1.33 -9.99
N GLN A 63 -7.67 -0.08 -10.20
CA GLN A 63 -8.39 0.89 -11.04
C GLN A 63 -7.93 0.82 -12.49
N GLU A 64 -6.63 0.67 -12.72
CA GLU A 64 -6.01 0.56 -14.04
C GLU A 64 -4.87 -0.43 -14.01
N GLY A 65 -4.66 -1.15 -15.11
CA GLY A 65 -3.60 -2.13 -15.24
C GLY A 65 -3.91 -3.42 -14.52
N GLU A 66 -2.86 -4.13 -14.15
CA GLU A 66 -2.96 -5.36 -13.37
C GLU A 66 -1.87 -5.42 -12.31
N LEU A 67 -2.10 -6.21 -11.28
CA LEU A 67 -1.22 -6.34 -10.15
C LEU A 67 -1.08 -7.81 -9.80
N SER A 68 0.16 -8.31 -9.76
CA SER A 68 0.45 -9.64 -9.25
C SER A 68 0.52 -9.60 -7.74
N LEU A 69 -0.10 -10.57 -7.09
CA LEU A 69 -0.19 -10.65 -5.65
C LEU A 69 0.31 -11.99 -5.15
N LYS A 70 1.06 -11.96 -4.07
CA LYS A 70 1.34 -13.16 -3.30
C LYS A 70 0.57 -13.07 -2.00
N LEU A 71 -0.48 -13.88 -1.87
CA LEU A 71 -1.38 -13.90 -0.73
C LEU A 71 -1.22 -15.22 0.02
N ASP A 72 -0.75 -15.17 1.24
CA ASP A 72 -0.53 -16.36 2.06
C ASP A 72 0.22 -17.48 1.30
N GLY A 73 1.28 -17.09 0.60
CA GLY A 73 2.14 -17.98 -0.18
C GLY A 73 1.64 -18.33 -1.57
N VAL A 74 0.47 -17.86 -2.00
CA VAL A 74 -0.14 -18.20 -3.30
C VAL A 74 -0.11 -17.00 -4.24
N TRP A 75 0.43 -17.18 -5.45
CA TRP A 75 0.43 -16.17 -6.50
C TRP A 75 -0.91 -16.07 -7.21
N SER A 76 -1.36 -14.84 -7.46
CA SER A 76 -2.54 -14.55 -8.27
C SER A 76 -2.38 -13.19 -8.95
N VAL A 77 -3.26 -12.88 -9.92
CA VAL A 77 -3.26 -11.63 -10.64
C VAL A 77 -4.63 -10.98 -10.48
N ALA A 78 -4.64 -9.73 -10.04
CA ALA A 78 -5.84 -8.89 -10.02
C ALA A 78 -5.79 -7.93 -11.19
N LYS A 79 -6.91 -7.75 -11.86
CA LYS A 79 -7.08 -6.89 -13.03
C LYS A 79 -7.99 -5.71 -12.69
N ALA A 80 -8.01 -4.70 -13.56
CA ALA A 80 -8.85 -3.53 -13.37
C ALA A 80 -10.30 -3.92 -13.02
N GLY A 81 -10.83 -3.36 -11.93
CA GLY A 81 -12.14 -3.67 -11.38
C GLY A 81 -12.15 -4.77 -10.30
N ASP A 82 -11.07 -5.52 -10.13
CA ASP A 82 -10.99 -6.55 -9.10
C ASP A 82 -10.73 -5.95 -7.72
N LEU A 83 -11.36 -6.53 -6.71
CA LEU A 83 -11.13 -6.20 -5.30
C LEU A 83 -10.34 -7.32 -4.62
N VAL A 84 -9.19 -6.95 -4.07
CA VAL A 84 -8.32 -7.86 -3.30
C VAL A 84 -8.62 -7.66 -1.81
N ARG A 85 -8.77 -8.76 -1.08
CA ARG A 85 -8.98 -8.76 0.36
C ARG A 85 -7.77 -9.41 1.04
N MET A 86 -7.15 -8.67 1.94
CA MET A 86 -5.96 -9.11 2.68
C MET A 86 -6.25 -9.00 4.18
N PRO A 87 -6.78 -10.06 4.80
CA PRO A 87 -7.06 -10.07 6.23
C PRO A 87 -5.81 -9.79 7.06
N ARG A 88 -6.00 -9.16 8.20
CA ARG A 88 -4.89 -8.94 9.15
C ARG A 88 -4.18 -10.25 9.47
N GLY A 89 -2.87 -10.18 9.62
CA GLY A 89 -2.05 -11.31 10.01
C GLY A 89 -1.63 -12.22 8.87
N ILE A 90 -2.20 -12.13 7.67
CA ILE A 90 -1.71 -12.94 6.54
C ILE A 90 -0.55 -12.25 5.81
N PRO A 91 0.48 -13.01 5.40
CA PRO A 91 1.55 -12.46 4.57
C PRO A 91 1.03 -12.09 3.18
N HIS A 92 1.37 -10.88 2.73
CA HIS A 92 1.04 -10.45 1.37
C HIS A 92 2.08 -9.50 0.80
N GLY A 93 2.22 -9.55 -0.52
CA GLY A 93 3.04 -8.62 -1.29
C GLY A 93 2.38 -8.35 -2.64
N TYR A 94 2.73 -7.24 -3.26
CA TYR A 94 2.17 -6.87 -4.55
C TYR A 94 3.26 -6.33 -5.48
N PHE A 95 3.12 -6.72 -6.76
CA PHE A 95 4.19 -6.59 -7.75
C PHE A 95 3.59 -6.20 -9.08
N ASN A 96 4.08 -5.14 -9.71
CA ASN A 96 3.72 -4.86 -11.10
C ASN A 96 4.66 -5.64 -12.02
N LYS A 97 4.25 -6.84 -12.40
CA LYS A 97 4.99 -7.70 -13.34
C LYS A 97 4.57 -7.48 -14.79
N SER A 98 3.66 -6.54 -15.04
CA SER A 98 3.19 -6.21 -16.39
C SER A 98 4.13 -5.20 -17.07
N ASP A 99 3.85 -4.90 -18.32
CA ASP A 99 4.59 -3.91 -19.11
C ASP A 99 3.95 -2.51 -19.09
N LYS A 100 2.94 -2.30 -18.24
CA LYS A 100 2.20 -1.04 -18.13
C LYS A 100 2.14 -0.56 -16.69
N PRO A 101 1.99 0.76 -16.47
CA PRO A 101 1.71 1.27 -15.14
C PRO A 101 0.42 0.69 -14.58
N THR A 102 0.37 0.51 -13.27
CA THR A 102 -0.82 0.11 -12.54
C THR A 102 -1.19 1.17 -11.51
N ARG A 103 -2.50 1.29 -11.26
CA ARG A 103 -3.04 2.30 -10.34
C ARG A 103 -4.01 1.66 -9.36
N PRO A 104 -3.50 1.09 -8.27
CA PRO A 104 -4.33 0.51 -7.23
C PRO A 104 -4.77 1.55 -6.20
N LEU A 105 -6.00 1.42 -5.72
CA LEU A 105 -6.51 2.12 -4.54
C LEU A 105 -6.49 1.15 -3.37
N PHE A 106 -5.82 1.54 -2.32
CA PHE A 106 -5.70 0.77 -1.09
C PHE A 106 -6.52 1.41 0.02
N TRP A 107 -7.01 0.60 0.95
CA TRP A 107 -7.39 1.12 2.27
C TRP A 107 -7.17 0.07 3.33
N VAL A 108 -6.86 0.55 4.53
CA VAL A 108 -6.69 -0.27 5.73
C VAL A 108 -7.74 0.09 6.76
N SER A 109 -8.15 -0.88 7.54
CA SER A 109 -9.13 -0.71 8.63
C SER A 109 -8.69 -1.54 9.85
N PRO A 110 -8.49 -0.90 11.01
CA PRO A 110 -8.47 0.53 11.29
C PRO A 110 -7.29 1.25 10.62
N ALA A 111 -7.29 2.57 10.66
CA ALA A 111 -6.19 3.37 10.09
C ALA A 111 -4.84 3.09 10.76
N GLY A 112 -4.83 2.84 12.06
CA GLY A 112 -3.63 2.52 12.81
C GLY A 112 -2.54 3.58 12.64
N LYS A 113 -1.32 3.14 12.44
CA LYS A 113 -0.13 3.99 12.32
C LYS A 113 0.36 4.14 10.87
N LEU A 114 -0.41 3.68 9.88
CA LEU A 114 0.09 3.59 8.50
C LEU A 114 0.33 4.96 7.87
N GLU A 115 -0.54 5.94 8.12
CA GLU A 115 -0.32 7.30 7.62
C GLU A 115 0.98 7.88 8.20
N ASP A 116 1.20 7.74 9.49
CA ASP A 116 2.43 8.22 10.14
C ASP A 116 3.66 7.50 9.58
N LEU A 117 3.55 6.22 9.28
CA LEU A 117 4.63 5.48 8.63
C LEU A 117 4.97 6.09 7.27
N PHE A 118 3.99 6.35 6.43
CA PHE A 118 4.23 6.91 5.09
C PHE A 118 4.85 8.29 5.16
N LYS A 119 4.43 9.13 6.12
CA LYS A 119 5.08 10.41 6.38
C LYS A 119 6.56 10.24 6.73
N ALA A 120 6.87 9.27 7.56
CA ALA A 120 8.25 8.99 7.96
C ALA A 120 9.09 8.39 6.82
N LEU A 121 8.48 7.59 5.93
CA LEU A 121 9.18 6.96 4.80
C LEU A 121 9.40 7.90 3.61
N ASN A 122 8.67 9.01 3.55
CA ASN A 122 8.75 9.94 2.42
C ASN A 122 10.19 10.42 2.19
N GLY A 123 10.72 10.14 1.01
CA GLY A 123 12.06 10.55 0.59
C GLY A 123 13.19 9.69 1.13
N LEU A 124 12.92 8.67 1.94
CA LEU A 124 13.98 7.77 2.42
C LEU A 124 14.42 6.79 1.34
N THR A 125 15.73 6.52 1.29
CA THR A 125 16.34 5.55 0.39
C THR A 125 17.10 4.45 1.13
N ASP A 126 17.32 4.60 2.43
CA ASP A 126 18.01 3.62 3.27
C ASP A 126 17.05 2.48 3.62
N VAL A 127 17.22 1.33 2.97
CA VAL A 127 16.35 0.16 3.15
C VAL A 127 16.34 -0.34 4.60
N PRO A 128 17.47 -0.49 5.32
CA PRO A 128 17.43 -0.87 6.73
C PRO A 128 16.58 0.08 7.59
N GLU A 129 16.64 1.38 7.34
CA GLU A 129 15.83 2.36 8.07
C GLU A 129 14.34 2.22 7.72
N VAL A 130 14.01 1.96 6.45
CA VAL A 130 12.63 1.67 6.03
C VAL A 130 12.07 0.46 6.79
N LEU A 131 12.85 -0.61 6.89
CA LEU A 131 12.44 -1.82 7.60
C LEU A 131 12.24 -1.56 9.10
N ARG A 132 13.13 -0.80 9.71
CA ARG A 132 13.06 -0.44 11.13
C ARG A 132 11.81 0.39 11.44
N LEU A 133 11.56 1.44 10.66
CA LEU A 133 10.38 2.30 10.82
C LEU A 133 9.09 1.52 10.58
N SER A 134 9.06 0.65 9.58
CA SER A 134 7.90 -0.18 9.28
C SER A 134 7.53 -1.06 10.46
N ALA A 135 8.49 -1.74 11.06
CA ALA A 135 8.26 -2.58 12.24
C ALA A 135 7.72 -1.77 13.43
N LEU A 136 8.21 -0.55 13.63
CA LEU A 136 7.71 0.35 14.68
C LEU A 136 6.27 0.82 14.45
N HIS A 137 5.78 0.72 13.22
CA HIS A 137 4.44 1.14 12.82
C HIS A 137 3.53 -0.05 12.44
N ASP A 138 3.82 -1.21 12.99
CA ASP A 138 3.00 -2.43 12.84
C ASP A 138 2.92 -2.93 11.38
N VAL A 139 4.01 -2.80 10.64
CA VAL A 139 4.20 -3.42 9.32
C VAL A 139 5.48 -4.26 9.36
N GLU A 140 5.33 -5.58 9.27
CA GLU A 140 6.43 -6.51 9.40
C GLU A 140 6.80 -7.10 8.05
N PHE A 141 7.95 -6.72 7.50
CA PHE A 141 8.47 -7.33 6.28
C PHE A 141 9.09 -8.70 6.57
N LEU A 142 8.77 -9.66 5.73
CA LEU A 142 9.35 -11.00 5.78
C LEU A 142 10.70 -11.05 5.04
N PRO A 143 11.51 -12.10 5.26
CA PRO A 143 12.75 -12.29 4.49
C PRO A 143 12.49 -12.33 2.98
N PRO A 144 13.48 -11.97 2.12
CA PRO A 144 13.31 -11.92 0.67
C PRO A 144 12.76 -13.19 0.03
N GLU A 145 13.05 -14.36 0.60
CA GLU A 145 12.57 -15.66 0.12
C GLU A 145 11.04 -15.75 0.10
N ALA A 146 10.35 -15.04 1.00
CA ALA A 146 8.90 -15.01 1.04
C ALA A 146 8.29 -14.34 -0.20
N SER A 147 9.06 -13.52 -0.92
CA SER A 147 8.64 -12.82 -2.13
C SER A 147 9.03 -13.54 -3.42
N ALA A 148 9.64 -14.70 -3.32
CA ALA A 148 10.08 -15.48 -4.46
C ALA A 148 8.92 -16.19 -5.19
#